data_841e51fb3bd6c454cd2b3ff9e2158d88
#
_entry.id   841e51fb3bd6c454cd2b3ff9e2158d88
#
_cell.length_a   1.000
_cell.length_b   1.000
_cell.length_c   1.000
_cell.angle_alpha   90.00
_cell.angle_beta   90.00
_cell.angle_gamma   90.00
#
_symmetry.space_group_name_H-M   'P 1'
#
loop_
_entity.id
_entity.type
_entity.pdbx_description
1 polymer ?
#
loop_
_entity_poly.entity_id
_entity_poly.type
_entity_poly.pdbx_seq_one_letter_code
_entity_poly.pdbx_strand_id
1 'polypeptide(L)'
;LDTKPFIPLVSKEREIINKILWLLKKYRIPATWAVVGKIFEKGNPLWHGENTIKEIKKVKHQEIASHSYSHEIFTDIDEENAQKEIKGNKAKSFVFPRNKVAYLQLLKKNGFICFRGPDKTAHELLIPRIPPVYKPHLIRGLVEIPGSMYFVSGRGFRKYIPKNLRFIKCKLGIDHAIKKKCIFHIWFHPADFANDTVKLFNDFEKILEYAAKKREFGLLKVKNMGQITSEYFLKRFNRS
;
A
#
# COMPACT_ATOMS: atom_id res chain seq x y z
N LEU A 1 -25.68 10.30 -12.30
CA LEU A 1 -24.41 10.32 -13.02
C LEU A 1 -24.42 9.17 -14.03
N ASP A 2 -24.15 9.47 -15.31
CA ASP A 2 -24.00 8.42 -16.32
C ASP A 2 -22.70 7.63 -16.03
N THR A 3 -22.85 6.35 -15.67
CA THR A 3 -21.73 5.49 -15.28
C THR A 3 -21.13 4.71 -16.47
N LYS A 4 -21.78 4.75 -17.65
CA LYS A 4 -21.35 3.99 -18.84
C LYS A 4 -19.89 4.20 -19.24
N PRO A 5 -19.33 5.43 -19.22
CA PRO A 5 -17.93 5.65 -19.59
C PRO A 5 -16.93 4.99 -18.67
N PHE A 6 -17.32 4.68 -17.42
CA PHE A 6 -16.43 4.10 -16.40
C PHE A 6 -16.44 2.57 -16.35
N ILE A 7 -17.43 1.91 -16.99
CA ILE A 7 -17.56 0.45 -16.99
C ILE A 7 -16.28 -0.26 -17.45
N PRO A 8 -15.67 0.11 -18.58
CA PRO A 8 -14.45 -0.55 -19.04
C PRO A 8 -13.27 -0.38 -18.07
N LEU A 9 -13.18 0.79 -17.43
CA LEU A 9 -12.10 1.07 -16.46
C LEU A 9 -12.25 0.21 -15.20
N VAL A 10 -13.47 0.11 -14.66
CA VAL A 10 -13.75 -0.70 -13.47
C VAL A 10 -13.55 -2.20 -13.75
N SER A 11 -13.98 -2.69 -14.90
CA SER A 11 -13.74 -4.08 -15.30
C SER A 11 -12.26 -4.38 -15.41
N LYS A 12 -11.50 -3.52 -16.08
CA LYS A 12 -10.05 -3.64 -16.21
C LYS A 12 -9.34 -3.57 -14.86
N GLU A 13 -9.79 -2.73 -13.94
CA GLU A 13 -9.22 -2.65 -12.60
C GLU A 13 -9.42 -3.94 -11.81
N ARG A 14 -10.59 -4.58 -11.91
CA ARG A 14 -10.84 -5.89 -11.27
C ARG A 14 -9.91 -6.98 -11.81
N GLU A 15 -9.71 -7.05 -13.12
CA GLU A 15 -8.74 -7.97 -13.73
C GLU A 15 -7.33 -7.73 -13.21
N ILE A 16 -6.93 -6.46 -13.11
CA ILE A 16 -5.63 -6.04 -12.57
C ILE A 16 -5.49 -6.48 -11.11
N ILE A 17 -6.50 -6.22 -10.28
CA ILE A 17 -6.50 -6.65 -8.87
C ILE A 17 -6.36 -8.16 -8.76
N ASN A 18 -7.12 -8.92 -9.54
CA ASN A 18 -7.04 -10.38 -9.56
C ASN A 18 -5.63 -10.87 -9.95
N LYS A 19 -5.01 -10.26 -10.95
CA LYS A 19 -3.65 -10.60 -11.37
C LYS A 19 -2.62 -10.23 -10.31
N ILE A 20 -2.73 -9.07 -9.67
CA ILE A 20 -1.88 -8.69 -8.53
C ILE A 20 -2.02 -9.73 -7.42
N LEU A 21 -3.26 -10.06 -7.04
CA LEU A 21 -3.55 -11.02 -5.97
C LEU A 21 -2.99 -12.42 -6.28
N TRP A 22 -3.12 -12.86 -7.54
CA TRP A 22 -2.53 -14.12 -8.01
C TRP A 22 -1.01 -14.12 -7.87
N LEU A 23 -0.32 -13.05 -8.26
CA LEU A 23 1.14 -12.91 -8.12
C LEU A 23 1.56 -12.91 -6.64
N LEU A 24 0.86 -12.16 -5.79
CA LEU A 24 1.13 -12.14 -4.35
C LEU A 24 0.97 -13.54 -3.74
N LYS A 25 -0.06 -14.30 -4.15
CA LYS A 25 -0.26 -15.69 -3.75
C LYS A 25 0.86 -16.60 -4.26
N LYS A 26 1.21 -16.50 -5.56
CA LYS A 26 2.28 -17.28 -6.21
C LYS A 26 3.61 -17.17 -5.44
N TYR A 27 4.00 -15.95 -5.11
CA TYR A 27 5.26 -15.68 -4.41
C TYR A 27 5.14 -15.64 -2.88
N ARG A 28 3.95 -15.90 -2.32
CA ARG A 28 3.66 -15.85 -0.88
C ARG A 28 4.08 -14.51 -0.26
N ILE A 29 3.73 -13.41 -0.89
CA ILE A 29 4.05 -12.05 -0.46
C ILE A 29 2.85 -11.45 0.30
N PRO A 30 3.02 -11.11 1.58
CA PRO A 30 2.05 -10.30 2.32
C PRO A 30 1.92 -8.91 1.75
N ALA A 31 0.70 -8.37 1.74
CA ALA A 31 0.46 -6.99 1.35
C ALA A 31 -0.64 -6.36 2.21
N THR A 32 -0.65 -5.02 2.27
CA THR A 32 -1.71 -4.22 2.88
C THR A 32 -2.51 -3.55 1.77
N TRP A 33 -3.82 -3.76 1.77
CA TRP A 33 -4.78 -3.21 0.83
C TRP A 33 -5.53 -2.06 1.49
N ALA A 34 -5.23 -0.84 1.10
CA ALA A 34 -5.91 0.36 1.59
C ALA A 34 -7.25 0.51 0.86
N VAL A 35 -8.36 0.42 1.60
CA VAL A 35 -9.71 0.34 1.06
C VAL A 35 -10.57 1.48 1.59
N VAL A 36 -11.23 2.19 0.69
CA VAL A 36 -12.20 3.25 0.98
C VAL A 36 -13.52 2.64 1.48
N GLY A 37 -14.10 3.22 2.52
CA GLY A 37 -15.30 2.69 3.16
C GLY A 37 -16.52 2.59 2.24
N LYS A 38 -16.70 3.57 1.36
CA LYS A 38 -17.81 3.60 0.37
C LYS A 38 -17.91 2.37 -0.53
N ILE A 39 -16.82 1.61 -0.70
CA ILE A 39 -16.83 0.39 -1.52
C ILE A 39 -17.76 -0.70 -0.95
N PHE A 40 -18.16 -0.60 0.31
CA PHE A 40 -19.08 -1.52 0.99
C PHE A 40 -20.53 -1.06 0.95
N GLU A 41 -20.83 0.13 0.45
CA GLU A 41 -22.22 0.59 0.32
C GLU A 41 -22.99 -0.26 -0.69
N LYS A 42 -24.26 -0.56 -0.37
CA LYS A 42 -25.17 -1.21 -1.31
C LYS A 42 -25.55 -0.20 -2.39
N GLY A 43 -25.37 -0.56 -3.64
CA GLY A 43 -25.65 0.33 -4.76
C GLY A 43 -25.27 -0.27 -6.10
N ASN A 44 -24.86 0.57 -7.03
CA ASN A 44 -24.45 0.14 -8.36
C ASN A 44 -23.29 -0.89 -8.27
N PRO A 45 -23.45 -2.11 -8.82
CA PRO A 45 -22.46 -3.18 -8.78
C PRO A 45 -21.08 -2.79 -9.32
N LEU A 46 -21.02 -1.76 -10.18
CA LEU A 46 -19.75 -1.23 -10.72
C LEU A 46 -18.87 -0.62 -9.64
N TRP A 47 -19.46 0.04 -8.66
CA TRP A 47 -18.77 0.71 -7.56
C TRP A 47 -18.67 -0.15 -6.31
N HIS A 48 -19.39 -1.26 -6.28
CA HIS A 48 -19.42 -2.14 -5.12
C HIS A 48 -18.30 -3.17 -5.18
N GLY A 49 -17.35 -3.04 -4.27
CA GLY A 49 -16.14 -3.87 -4.23
C GLY A 49 -16.14 -5.03 -3.25
N GLU A 50 -17.29 -5.34 -2.62
CA GLU A 50 -17.38 -6.36 -1.56
C GLU A 50 -16.82 -7.72 -2.01
N ASN A 51 -17.12 -8.16 -3.21
CA ASN A 51 -16.63 -9.43 -3.74
C ASN A 51 -15.11 -9.41 -3.92
N THR A 52 -14.55 -8.32 -4.43
CA THR A 52 -13.10 -8.14 -4.54
C THR A 52 -12.42 -8.22 -3.17
N ILE A 53 -13.00 -7.58 -2.15
CA ILE A 53 -12.47 -7.65 -0.78
C ILE A 53 -12.58 -9.06 -0.20
N LYS A 54 -13.66 -9.79 -0.48
CA LYS A 54 -13.79 -11.20 -0.09
C LYS A 54 -12.68 -12.07 -0.73
N GLU A 55 -12.37 -11.87 -2.00
CA GLU A 55 -11.28 -12.60 -2.68
C GLU A 55 -9.91 -12.25 -2.08
N ILE A 56 -9.64 -10.98 -1.79
CA ILE A 56 -8.39 -10.57 -1.12
C ILE A 56 -8.26 -11.29 0.23
N LYS A 57 -9.33 -11.32 1.03
CA LYS A 57 -9.32 -11.96 2.37
C LYS A 57 -9.10 -13.48 2.34
N LYS A 58 -9.43 -14.17 1.24
CA LYS A 58 -9.16 -15.61 1.08
C LYS A 58 -7.67 -15.93 0.93
N VAL A 59 -6.86 -14.97 0.52
CA VAL A 59 -5.41 -15.18 0.36
C VAL A 59 -4.71 -14.89 1.68
N LYS A 60 -3.94 -15.87 2.17
CA LYS A 60 -3.21 -15.75 3.44
C LYS A 60 -2.29 -14.52 3.45
N HIS A 61 -2.22 -13.86 4.61
CA HIS A 61 -1.36 -12.72 4.88
C HIS A 61 -1.69 -11.44 4.10
N GLN A 62 -2.86 -11.37 3.47
CA GLN A 62 -3.37 -10.12 2.93
C GLN A 62 -4.12 -9.35 4.03
N GLU A 63 -3.76 -8.11 4.24
CA GLU A 63 -4.34 -7.22 5.23
C GLU A 63 -5.25 -6.20 4.54
N ILE A 64 -6.42 -5.95 5.11
CA ILE A 64 -7.27 -4.81 4.72
C ILE A 64 -7.01 -3.67 5.71
N ALA A 65 -6.52 -2.55 5.19
CA ALA A 65 -6.36 -1.29 5.90
C ALA A 65 -7.46 -0.30 5.52
N SER A 66 -7.76 0.63 6.40
CA SER A 66 -8.65 1.75 6.09
C SER A 66 -7.96 2.80 5.22
N HIS A 67 -8.69 3.30 4.23
CA HIS A 67 -8.28 4.45 3.42
C HIS A 67 -9.33 5.57 3.52
N SER A 68 -9.82 5.85 4.75
CA SER A 68 -10.99 6.65 5.09
C SER A 68 -12.32 6.08 4.56
N TYR A 69 -13.40 6.78 4.83
CA TYR A 69 -14.73 6.38 4.35
C TYR A 69 -14.98 6.82 2.89
N SER A 70 -14.77 8.11 2.58
CA SER A 70 -15.05 8.69 1.26
C SER A 70 -13.83 9.23 0.51
N HIS A 71 -12.61 9.01 1.03
CA HIS A 71 -11.35 9.47 0.47
C HIS A 71 -11.12 10.98 0.63
N GLU A 72 -11.68 11.60 1.68
CA GLU A 72 -11.44 13.02 1.99
C GLU A 72 -9.98 13.27 2.42
N ILE A 73 -9.47 14.46 2.11
CA ILE A 73 -8.11 14.86 2.47
C ILE A 73 -8.13 15.40 3.91
N PHE A 74 -7.49 14.70 4.84
CA PHE A 74 -7.60 14.96 6.29
C PHE A 74 -7.06 16.33 6.72
N THR A 75 -6.17 16.94 5.95
CA THR A 75 -5.70 18.32 6.22
C THR A 75 -6.68 19.39 5.80
N ASP A 76 -7.70 19.05 5.01
CA ASP A 76 -8.61 19.99 4.37
C ASP A 76 -10.03 19.93 4.98
N ILE A 77 -10.21 19.07 5.98
CA ILE A 77 -11.47 18.89 6.72
C ILE A 77 -11.27 19.16 8.21
N ASP A 78 -12.35 19.48 8.93
CA ASP A 78 -12.34 19.65 10.37
C ASP A 78 -12.34 18.30 11.13
N GLU A 79 -12.21 18.37 12.45
CA GLU A 79 -12.12 17.19 13.31
C GLU A 79 -13.41 16.37 13.32
N GLU A 80 -14.58 17.01 13.23
CA GLU A 80 -15.88 16.31 13.18
C GLU A 80 -16.01 15.49 11.90
N ASN A 81 -15.66 16.06 10.75
CA ASN A 81 -15.66 15.36 9.47
C ASN A 81 -14.56 14.29 9.42
N ALA A 82 -13.37 14.55 9.98
CA ALA A 82 -12.33 13.53 10.11
C ALA A 82 -12.81 12.33 10.97
N GLN A 83 -13.59 12.58 12.05
CA GLN A 83 -14.17 11.51 12.84
C GLN A 83 -15.20 10.69 12.05
N LYS A 84 -16.00 11.30 11.17
CA LYS A 84 -16.93 10.60 10.27
C LYS A 84 -16.18 9.72 9.27
N GLU A 85 -15.08 10.22 8.71
CA GLU A 85 -14.22 9.49 7.77
C GLU A 85 -13.50 8.28 8.40
N ILE A 86 -13.28 8.28 9.71
CA ILE A 86 -12.62 7.20 10.45
C ILE A 86 -13.61 6.13 10.93
N LYS A 87 -14.85 6.52 11.27
CA LYS A 87 -15.87 5.63 11.84
C LYS A 87 -16.23 4.44 10.95
N GLY A 88 -16.66 3.35 11.61
CA GLY A 88 -17.22 2.17 10.93
C GLY A 88 -16.20 1.21 10.32
N ASN A 89 -14.91 1.50 10.41
CA ASN A 89 -13.87 0.63 9.89
C ASN A 89 -13.23 -0.22 11.01
N LYS A 90 -13.25 -1.55 10.84
CA LYS A 90 -12.65 -2.51 11.78
C LYS A 90 -11.15 -2.75 11.54
N ALA A 91 -10.54 -2.04 10.60
CA ALA A 91 -9.12 -2.17 10.30
C ALA A 91 -8.25 -1.69 11.46
N LYS A 92 -7.05 -2.25 11.56
CA LYS A 92 -6.04 -1.83 12.53
C LYS A 92 -5.00 -0.87 11.95
N SER A 93 -4.84 -0.89 10.63
CA SER A 93 -3.91 -0.05 9.87
C SER A 93 -4.67 1.02 9.09
N PHE A 94 -4.10 2.22 9.01
CA PHE A 94 -4.67 3.34 8.28
C PHE A 94 -3.71 3.87 7.21
N VAL A 95 -4.22 4.21 6.05
CA VAL A 95 -3.49 4.89 4.98
C VAL A 95 -4.23 6.19 4.66
N PHE A 96 -3.57 7.32 4.86
CA PHE A 96 -4.19 8.63 4.62
C PHE A 96 -4.39 8.91 3.14
N PRO A 97 -5.57 9.41 2.70
CA PRO A 97 -5.76 9.95 1.36
C PRO A 97 -4.71 11.02 1.03
N ARG A 98 -4.15 10.93 -0.18
CA ARG A 98 -3.10 11.85 -0.65
C ARG A 98 -1.85 11.94 0.25
N ASN A 99 -1.64 11.00 1.17
CA ASN A 99 -0.57 11.04 2.18
C ASN A 99 -0.62 12.27 3.11
N LYS A 100 -1.77 12.92 3.25
CA LYS A 100 -1.97 14.09 4.10
C LYS A 100 -2.36 13.66 5.50
N VAL A 101 -1.38 13.61 6.39
CA VAL A 101 -1.51 13.12 7.77
C VAL A 101 -2.05 14.21 8.68
N ALA A 102 -3.18 13.95 9.34
CA ALA A 102 -3.76 14.79 10.38
C ALA A 102 -4.54 13.93 11.40
N TYR A 103 -4.96 14.50 12.52
CA TYR A 103 -5.86 13.89 13.51
C TYR A 103 -5.43 12.50 14.03
N LEU A 104 -4.13 12.29 14.28
CA LEU A 104 -3.59 11.00 14.73
C LEU A 104 -4.22 10.54 16.07
N GLN A 105 -4.61 11.48 16.94
CA GLN A 105 -5.31 11.17 18.18
C GLN A 105 -6.68 10.51 17.92
N LEU A 106 -7.40 10.92 16.87
CA LEU A 106 -8.66 10.28 16.49
C LEU A 106 -8.43 8.84 16.00
N LEU A 107 -7.39 8.59 15.21
CA LEU A 107 -7.03 7.22 14.81
C LEU A 107 -6.78 6.35 16.04
N LYS A 108 -6.00 6.83 17.00
CA LYS A 108 -5.72 6.11 18.25
C LYS A 108 -6.98 5.82 19.04
N LYS A 109 -7.85 6.82 19.20
CA LYS A 109 -9.15 6.70 19.90
C LYS A 109 -10.06 5.66 19.24
N ASN A 110 -10.02 5.55 17.90
CA ASN A 110 -10.81 4.58 17.13
C ASN A 110 -10.13 3.20 16.99
N GLY A 111 -9.06 2.93 17.74
CA GLY A 111 -8.44 1.61 17.86
C GLY A 111 -7.50 1.22 16.75
N PHE A 112 -7.06 2.16 15.92
CA PHE A 112 -5.94 1.94 15.01
C PHE A 112 -4.62 1.80 15.77
N ILE A 113 -3.69 1.04 15.22
CA ILE A 113 -2.39 0.77 15.84
C ILE A 113 -1.22 1.28 15.00
N CYS A 114 -1.42 1.48 13.73
CA CYS A 114 -0.41 2.02 12.83
C CYS A 114 -1.04 2.80 11.66
N PHE A 115 -0.18 3.58 11.02
CA PHE A 115 -0.53 4.28 9.79
C PHE A 115 0.66 4.33 8.82
N ARG A 116 0.36 4.49 7.52
CA ARG A 116 1.39 4.80 6.55
C ARG A 116 1.73 6.28 6.62
N GLY A 117 2.99 6.59 6.92
CA GLY A 117 3.51 7.94 6.87
C GLY A 117 3.72 8.45 5.44
N PRO A 118 3.90 9.77 5.26
CA PRO A 118 4.15 10.36 3.95
C PRO A 118 5.45 9.85 3.33
N ASP A 119 5.48 9.83 2.00
CA ASP A 119 6.73 9.64 1.27
C ASP A 119 7.58 10.91 1.39
N LYS A 120 8.76 10.77 1.97
CA LYS A 120 9.69 11.89 2.10
C LYS A 120 10.34 12.28 0.76
N THR A 121 10.16 11.46 -0.29
CA THR A 121 10.90 11.56 -1.55
C THR A 121 10.07 11.12 -2.77
N ALA A 122 8.90 11.73 -2.98
CA ALA A 122 7.95 11.36 -4.04
C ALA A 122 8.47 11.44 -5.50
N HIS A 123 9.65 12.02 -5.73
CA HIS A 123 10.21 12.28 -7.07
C HIS A 123 11.36 11.34 -7.47
N GLU A 124 11.64 10.28 -6.72
CA GLU A 124 12.91 9.52 -6.83
C GLU A 124 13.03 8.56 -8.02
N LEU A 125 11.96 8.27 -8.76
CA LEU A 125 12.08 7.32 -9.87
C LEU A 125 13.01 7.81 -10.97
N LEU A 126 13.09 9.11 -11.20
CA LEU A 126 13.90 9.73 -12.24
C LEU A 126 15.29 10.16 -11.77
N ILE A 127 15.55 10.13 -10.44
CA ILE A 127 16.85 10.50 -9.88
C ILE A 127 17.68 9.22 -9.71
N PRO A 128 18.98 9.19 -10.10
CA PRO A 128 19.84 8.02 -9.96
C PRO A 128 20.28 7.77 -8.51
N ARG A 129 19.32 7.81 -7.58
CA ARG A 129 19.56 7.56 -6.14
C ARG A 129 19.00 6.20 -5.72
N ILE A 130 19.67 5.60 -4.73
CA ILE A 130 19.14 4.42 -4.04
C ILE A 130 17.86 4.82 -3.29
N PRO A 131 16.74 4.09 -3.42
CA PRO A 131 15.52 4.40 -2.68
C PRO A 131 15.76 4.43 -1.17
N PRO A 132 15.10 5.34 -0.44
CA PRO A 132 15.24 5.45 0.99
C PRO A 132 14.62 4.24 1.70
N VAL A 133 15.15 3.97 2.89
CA VAL A 133 14.64 2.93 3.79
C VAL A 133 14.50 3.51 5.19
N TYR A 134 13.48 3.08 5.93
CA TYR A 134 13.11 3.68 7.20
C TYR A 134 12.95 2.64 8.30
N LYS A 135 13.15 3.04 9.54
CA LYS A 135 12.68 2.27 10.70
C LYS A 135 11.28 2.73 11.08
N PRO A 136 10.37 1.82 11.45
CA PRO A 136 9.11 2.21 12.02
C PRO A 136 9.35 2.93 13.35
N HIS A 137 8.55 3.92 13.67
CA HIS A 137 8.66 4.66 14.94
C HIS A 137 7.29 5.01 15.50
N LEU A 138 7.25 5.33 16.79
CA LEU A 138 6.01 5.62 17.50
C LEU A 138 5.71 7.11 17.46
N ILE A 139 4.53 7.48 16.97
CA ILE A 139 4.01 8.84 16.99
C ILE A 139 2.63 8.82 17.63
N ARG A 140 2.45 9.56 18.73
CA ARG A 140 1.16 9.65 19.45
C ARG A 140 0.51 8.29 19.75
N GLY A 141 1.33 7.28 20.05
CA GLY A 141 0.87 5.92 20.35
C GLY A 141 0.47 5.07 19.15
N LEU A 142 0.76 5.52 17.92
CA LEU A 142 0.62 4.79 16.67
C LEU A 142 1.99 4.51 16.06
N VAL A 143 2.16 3.35 15.44
CA VAL A 143 3.38 3.04 14.70
C VAL A 143 3.29 3.66 13.31
N GLU A 144 4.16 4.62 13.01
CA GLU A 144 4.33 5.13 11.65
C GLU A 144 5.21 4.18 10.84
N ILE A 145 4.75 3.84 9.62
CA ILE A 145 5.49 3.07 8.63
C ILE A 145 5.61 3.94 7.38
N PRO A 146 6.71 4.70 7.21
CA PRO A 146 6.87 5.61 6.07
C PRO A 146 6.87 4.87 4.73
N GLY A 147 6.33 5.51 3.68
CA GLY A 147 6.50 5.07 2.30
C GLY A 147 7.96 5.26 1.84
N SER A 148 8.47 4.36 1.00
CA SER A 148 9.82 4.47 0.45
C SER A 148 9.78 4.75 -1.04
N MET A 149 8.87 4.14 -1.77
CA MET A 149 8.83 4.26 -3.22
C MET A 149 7.42 4.02 -3.77
N TYR A 150 6.95 4.95 -4.60
CA TYR A 150 5.79 4.76 -5.45
C TYR A 150 6.17 3.94 -6.68
N PHE A 151 5.46 2.82 -6.91
CA PHE A 151 5.60 2.05 -8.15
C PHE A 151 4.81 2.75 -9.26
N VAL A 152 5.51 3.63 -9.97
CA VAL A 152 4.94 4.63 -10.87
C VAL A 152 4.21 4.04 -12.06
N SER A 153 3.03 4.61 -12.36
CA SER A 153 2.22 4.29 -13.54
C SER A 153 2.94 4.57 -14.88
N GLY A 154 2.40 4.05 -15.98
CA GLY A 154 2.85 4.33 -17.35
C GLY A 154 2.22 5.57 -17.98
N ARG A 155 1.56 6.48 -17.22
CA ARG A 155 0.83 7.65 -17.76
C ARG A 155 1.74 8.81 -18.14
N GLY A 156 1.34 9.55 -19.18
CA GLY A 156 2.03 10.75 -19.63
C GLY A 156 3.49 10.49 -20.00
N PHE A 157 4.39 11.39 -19.62
CA PHE A 157 5.84 11.26 -19.88
C PHE A 157 6.47 10.04 -19.19
N ARG A 158 5.81 9.44 -18.20
CA ARG A 158 6.27 8.23 -17.51
C ARG A 158 6.27 6.98 -18.42
N LYS A 159 5.60 7.01 -19.55
CA LYS A 159 5.68 5.98 -20.59
C LYS A 159 7.12 5.81 -21.13
N TYR A 160 7.93 6.86 -21.08
CA TYR A 160 9.32 6.85 -21.52
C TYR A 160 10.30 6.30 -20.47
N ILE A 161 9.84 5.91 -19.28
CA ILE A 161 10.70 5.26 -18.29
C ILE A 161 11.30 3.99 -18.91
N PRO A 162 12.64 3.82 -18.89
CA PRO A 162 13.32 2.69 -19.47
C PRO A 162 12.79 1.34 -18.96
N LYS A 163 12.85 0.31 -19.78
CA LYS A 163 12.51 -1.05 -19.39
C LYS A 163 13.36 -1.46 -18.19
N ASN A 164 12.76 -2.22 -17.28
CA ASN A 164 13.37 -2.71 -16.04
C ASN A 164 13.80 -1.64 -15.00
N LEU A 165 13.69 -0.33 -15.28
CA LEU A 165 14.13 0.68 -14.32
C LEU A 165 13.36 0.57 -12.99
N ARG A 166 12.06 0.27 -13.03
CA ARG A 166 11.24 0.05 -11.83
C ARG A 166 11.74 -1.14 -11.03
N PHE A 167 12.05 -2.24 -11.72
CA PHE A 167 12.64 -3.42 -11.10
C PHE A 167 14.01 -3.11 -10.48
N ILE A 168 14.91 -2.45 -11.22
CA ILE A 168 16.26 -2.08 -10.74
C ILE A 168 16.15 -1.22 -9.47
N LYS A 169 15.28 -0.21 -9.47
CA LYS A 169 15.09 0.66 -8.32
C LYS A 169 14.54 -0.10 -7.11
N CYS A 170 13.54 -0.95 -7.31
CA CYS A 170 13.01 -1.77 -6.22
C CYS A 170 14.06 -2.78 -5.69
N LYS A 171 14.83 -3.39 -6.57
CA LYS A 171 15.94 -4.27 -6.19
C LYS A 171 16.95 -3.53 -5.31
N LEU A 172 17.38 -2.34 -5.72
CA LEU A 172 18.29 -1.49 -4.93
C LEU A 172 17.67 -1.12 -3.56
N GLY A 173 16.37 -0.82 -3.51
CA GLY A 173 15.64 -0.55 -2.27
C GLY A 173 15.61 -1.76 -1.33
N ILE A 174 15.34 -2.94 -1.86
CA ILE A 174 15.36 -4.21 -1.10
C ILE A 174 16.77 -4.47 -0.54
N ASP A 175 17.81 -4.39 -1.38
CA ASP A 175 19.19 -4.61 -0.96
C ASP A 175 19.62 -3.57 0.09
N HIS A 176 19.20 -2.32 -0.06
CA HIS A 176 19.44 -1.26 0.92
C HIS A 176 18.75 -1.55 2.26
N ALA A 177 17.48 -2.04 2.22
CA ALA A 177 16.74 -2.43 3.42
C ALA A 177 17.43 -3.57 4.17
N ILE A 178 17.93 -4.58 3.45
CA ILE A 178 18.68 -5.69 4.01
C ILE A 178 19.96 -5.17 4.69
N LYS A 179 20.77 -4.38 3.97
CA LYS A 179 22.05 -3.81 4.48
C LYS A 179 21.84 -2.94 5.71
N LYS A 180 20.81 -2.11 5.73
CA LYS A 180 20.52 -1.16 6.83
C LYS A 180 19.65 -1.73 7.94
N LYS A 181 19.12 -2.96 7.78
CA LYS A 181 18.14 -3.56 8.69
C LYS A 181 16.91 -2.65 8.92
N CYS A 182 16.42 -2.07 7.82
CA CYS A 182 15.30 -1.12 7.76
C CYS A 182 14.19 -1.66 6.86
N ILE A 183 13.12 -0.89 6.71
CA ILE A 183 11.98 -1.21 5.84
C ILE A 183 12.14 -0.48 4.51
N PHE A 184 11.95 -1.21 3.41
CA PHE A 184 11.66 -0.67 2.10
C PHE A 184 10.17 -0.88 1.83
N HIS A 185 9.40 0.21 1.80
CA HIS A 185 7.95 0.21 1.62
C HIS A 185 7.58 0.68 0.23
N ILE A 186 7.27 -0.28 -0.64
CA ILE A 186 6.74 -0.01 -2.00
C ILE A 186 5.21 0.09 -1.95
N TRP A 187 4.65 1.03 -2.71
CA TRP A 187 3.19 1.23 -2.80
C TRP A 187 2.76 1.68 -4.19
N PHE A 188 1.51 1.44 -4.54
CA PHE A 188 0.92 1.79 -5.83
C PHE A 188 -0.61 1.71 -5.77
N HIS A 189 -1.27 2.19 -6.81
CA HIS A 189 -2.70 1.96 -7.04
C HIS A 189 -2.87 0.88 -8.12
N PRO A 190 -3.81 -0.07 -7.98
CA PRO A 190 -4.07 -1.06 -9.02
C PRO A 190 -4.32 -0.43 -10.40
N ALA A 191 -5.08 0.67 -10.46
CA ALA A 191 -5.35 1.42 -11.68
C ALA A 191 -4.08 1.90 -12.44
N ASP A 192 -2.93 2.02 -11.75
CA ASP A 192 -1.67 2.40 -12.38
C ASP A 192 -1.19 1.40 -13.44
N PHE A 193 -1.57 0.13 -13.29
CA PHE A 193 -1.23 -0.94 -14.25
C PHE A 193 -2.03 -0.88 -15.56
N ALA A 194 -3.12 -0.11 -15.62
CA ALA A 194 -4.01 -0.09 -16.77
C ALA A 194 -3.37 0.46 -18.05
N ASN A 195 -2.34 1.31 -17.94
CA ASN A 195 -1.77 2.05 -19.07
C ASN A 195 -0.59 1.35 -19.77
N ASP A 196 0.07 0.41 -19.10
CA ASP A 196 1.13 -0.42 -19.66
C ASP A 196 1.15 -1.76 -18.92
N THR A 197 0.05 -2.48 -19.06
CA THR A 197 -0.24 -3.68 -18.26
C THR A 197 0.88 -4.72 -18.37
N VAL A 198 1.35 -5.01 -19.58
CA VAL A 198 2.37 -6.05 -19.80
C VAL A 198 3.70 -5.68 -19.14
N LYS A 199 4.19 -4.49 -19.41
CA LYS A 199 5.49 -4.02 -18.89
C LYS A 199 5.46 -3.88 -17.36
N LEU A 200 4.40 -3.30 -16.81
CA LEU A 200 4.28 -3.09 -15.37
C LEU A 200 4.15 -4.41 -14.61
N PHE A 201 3.40 -5.38 -15.13
CA PHE A 201 3.33 -6.70 -14.53
C PHE A 201 4.64 -7.48 -14.62
N ASN A 202 5.37 -7.37 -15.73
CA ASN A 202 6.69 -7.98 -15.87
C ASN A 202 7.69 -7.41 -14.84
N ASP A 203 7.73 -6.09 -14.67
CA ASP A 203 8.58 -5.46 -13.66
C ASP A 203 8.13 -5.84 -12.24
N PHE A 204 6.82 -5.85 -11.97
CA PHE A 204 6.25 -6.21 -10.67
C PHE A 204 6.55 -7.67 -10.32
N GLU A 205 6.36 -8.59 -11.24
CA GLU A 205 6.64 -10.01 -11.00
C GLU A 205 8.12 -10.25 -10.67
N LYS A 206 9.05 -9.61 -11.41
CA LYS A 206 10.49 -9.67 -11.09
C LYS A 206 10.81 -9.15 -9.69
N ILE A 207 10.11 -8.12 -9.22
CA ILE A 207 10.28 -7.59 -7.86
C ILE A 207 9.82 -8.62 -6.83
N LEU A 208 8.66 -9.24 -7.04
CA LEU A 208 8.12 -10.25 -6.11
C LEU A 208 9.00 -11.49 -6.08
N GLU A 209 9.47 -11.96 -7.23
CA GLU A 209 10.43 -13.08 -7.33
C GLU A 209 11.72 -12.75 -6.57
N TYR A 210 12.29 -11.57 -6.80
CA TYR A 210 13.51 -11.15 -6.10
C TYR A 210 13.32 -11.11 -4.59
N ALA A 211 12.22 -10.52 -4.12
CA ALA A 211 11.89 -10.47 -2.70
C ALA A 211 11.69 -11.87 -2.10
N ALA A 212 11.00 -12.77 -2.84
CA ALA A 212 10.80 -14.15 -2.42
C ALA A 212 12.13 -14.91 -2.27
N LYS A 213 13.04 -14.81 -3.27
CA LYS A 213 14.39 -15.40 -3.20
C LYS A 213 15.17 -14.89 -1.99
N LYS A 214 15.18 -13.57 -1.73
CA LYS A 214 15.86 -13.01 -0.55
C LYS A 214 15.26 -13.51 0.77
N ARG A 215 13.94 -13.70 0.83
CA ARG A 215 13.26 -14.30 1.99
C ARG A 215 13.66 -15.77 2.18
N GLU A 216 13.71 -16.55 1.13
CA GLU A 216 14.12 -17.98 1.17
C GLU A 216 15.55 -18.14 1.68
N PHE A 217 16.46 -17.24 1.32
CA PHE A 217 17.80 -17.17 1.88
C PHE A 217 17.88 -16.61 3.32
N GLY A 218 16.75 -16.32 3.97
CA GLY A 218 16.71 -15.75 5.32
C GLY A 218 17.21 -14.31 5.44
N LEU A 219 17.50 -13.64 4.33
CA LEU A 219 18.04 -12.28 4.29
C LEU A 219 16.97 -11.19 4.43
N LEU A 220 15.74 -11.49 4.06
CA LEU A 220 14.61 -10.54 4.03
C LEU A 220 13.39 -11.11 4.75
N LYS A 221 12.70 -10.26 5.51
CA LYS A 221 11.34 -10.54 5.98
C LYS A 221 10.38 -9.67 5.18
N VAL A 222 9.42 -10.28 4.49
CA VAL A 222 8.35 -9.55 3.79
C VAL A 222 7.10 -9.56 4.65
N LYS A 223 6.50 -8.40 4.90
CA LYS A 223 5.41 -8.24 5.88
C LYS A 223 4.40 -7.19 5.43
N ASN A 224 3.15 -7.35 5.84
CA ASN A 224 2.14 -6.30 5.79
C ASN A 224 2.29 -5.34 6.99
N MET A 225 1.55 -4.22 7.00
CA MET A 225 1.68 -3.18 8.03
C MET A 225 1.35 -3.70 9.43
N GLY A 226 0.29 -4.50 9.57
CA GLY A 226 -0.09 -5.09 10.84
C GLY A 226 0.98 -6.02 11.42
N GLN A 227 1.62 -6.83 10.59
CA GLN A 227 2.73 -7.71 11.00
C GLN A 227 3.97 -6.91 11.43
N ILE A 228 4.29 -5.81 10.72
CA ILE A 228 5.38 -4.90 11.11
C ILE A 228 5.09 -4.30 12.48
N THR A 229 3.86 -3.83 12.68
CA THR A 229 3.43 -3.20 13.93
C THR A 229 3.48 -4.15 15.10
N SER A 230 3.00 -5.39 14.92
CA SER A 230 3.06 -6.42 15.96
C SER A 230 4.51 -6.73 16.36
N GLU A 231 5.40 -6.88 15.38
CA GLU A 231 6.84 -7.11 15.68
C GLU A 231 7.48 -5.90 16.36
N TYR A 232 7.08 -4.67 16.01
CA TYR A 232 7.56 -3.46 16.64
C TYR A 232 7.26 -3.43 18.15
N PHE A 233 6.02 -3.74 18.52
CA PHE A 233 5.61 -3.80 19.93
C PHE A 233 6.28 -4.94 20.69
N LEU A 234 6.35 -6.15 20.11
CA LEU A 234 7.05 -7.28 20.73
C LEU A 234 8.51 -6.96 21.05
N LYS A 235 9.23 -6.32 20.11
CA LYS A 235 10.63 -5.92 20.35
C LYS A 235 10.79 -4.85 21.41
N ARG A 236 9.78 -4.02 21.61
CA ARG A 236 9.80 -2.97 22.64
C ARG A 236 9.54 -3.55 24.02
N PHE A 237 8.58 -4.47 24.16
CA PHE A 237 8.32 -5.17 25.43
C PHE A 237 9.48 -6.02 25.91
N ASN A 238 10.23 -6.65 25.00
CA ASN A 238 11.39 -7.50 25.35
C ASN A 238 12.66 -6.68 25.67
N ARG A 239 12.61 -5.33 25.63
CA ARG A 239 13.71 -4.43 25.97
C ARG A 239 13.46 -3.59 27.21
N SER A 240 12.24 -3.66 27.75
CA SER A 240 11.85 -3.08 29.05
C SER A 240 11.96 -4.12 30.14
#